data_4f2a6a34b36fbc93005dccddc63cabf2
#
_entry.id   4f2a6a34b36fbc93005dccddc63cabf2
#
_cell.length_a   1.000
_cell.length_b   1.000
_cell.length_c   1.000
_cell.angle_alpha   90.00
_cell.angle_beta   90.00
_cell.angle_gamma   90.00
#
_symmetry.space_group_name_H-M   'P 1'
#
loop_
_entity.id
_entity.type
_entity.pdbx_description
1 polymer ?
#
loop_
_entity_poly.entity_id
_entity_poly.type
_entity_poly.pdbx_seq_one_letter_code
_entity_poly.pdbx_strand_id
1 'polypeptide(L)'
;MSDDGRKTVGVLGGMGPDATVDFMAKVIAMTDSGTDQDHVHMLVDQNPTVPDRQAAIRDGLTDVSDALGEMARGLEDAGADFLVLVCNTAHVFLDGLHARTRIPFVSIIEESVSAIDDLDLTRTVRVCGVAGRRHSSASSGLLKLLRAADWTTPTPH
;
A
#
# COMPACT_ATOMS: atom_id res chain seq x y z
N MET A 1 22.79 1.68 -16.14
CA MET A 1 21.58 2.11 -15.45
C MET A 1 22.05 2.91 -14.27
N SER A 2 21.81 4.22 -14.27
CA SER A 2 22.12 5.06 -13.11
C SER A 2 21.10 4.71 -12.02
N ASP A 3 21.56 4.08 -10.95
CA ASP A 3 20.83 3.96 -9.71
C ASP A 3 20.72 5.38 -9.14
N ASP A 4 19.60 6.02 -9.37
CA ASP A 4 19.33 7.37 -8.86
C ASP A 4 18.84 7.34 -7.40
N GLY A 5 18.90 6.19 -6.74
CA GLY A 5 18.51 5.97 -5.35
C GLY A 5 16.98 5.96 -5.14
N ARG A 6 16.18 6.08 -6.20
CA ARG A 6 14.71 6.03 -6.10
C ARG A 6 14.23 4.60 -5.88
N LYS A 7 13.28 4.43 -4.97
CA LYS A 7 12.73 3.11 -4.63
C LYS A 7 11.54 2.76 -5.49
N THR A 8 11.41 1.49 -5.81
CA THR A 8 10.27 0.92 -6.53
C THR A 8 9.27 0.33 -5.55
N VAL A 9 8.00 0.73 -5.64
CA VAL A 9 6.95 0.16 -4.79
C VAL A 9 6.29 -1.04 -5.45
N GLY A 10 6.17 -2.15 -4.73
CA GLY A 10 5.34 -3.29 -5.10
C GLY A 10 3.94 -3.16 -4.51
N VAL A 11 2.92 -3.22 -5.35
CA VAL A 11 1.53 -3.05 -4.97
C VAL A 11 0.78 -4.37 -5.07
N LEU A 12 0.38 -4.92 -3.91
CA LEU A 12 -0.52 -6.06 -3.85
C LEU A 12 -1.97 -5.55 -3.93
N GLY A 13 -2.58 -5.70 -5.09
CA GLY A 13 -3.90 -5.18 -5.43
C GLY A 13 -4.91 -6.26 -5.83
N GLY A 14 -6.06 -5.83 -6.34
CA GLY A 14 -7.11 -6.70 -6.86
C GLY A 14 -8.20 -7.08 -5.87
N MET A 15 -8.12 -6.63 -4.62
CA MET A 15 -9.01 -7.00 -3.52
C MET A 15 -9.84 -5.83 -2.92
N GLY A 16 -10.64 -5.01 -3.58
CA GLY A 16 -11.07 -5.04 -4.98
C GLY A 16 -10.21 -4.22 -5.96
N PRO A 17 -10.43 -4.49 -7.21
CA PRO A 17 -9.73 -3.84 -8.30
C PRO A 17 -9.87 -2.32 -8.32
N ASP A 18 -11.06 -1.79 -8.08
CA ASP A 18 -11.30 -0.34 -8.04
C ASP A 18 -10.46 0.39 -6.98
N ALA A 19 -10.21 -0.26 -5.84
CA ALA A 19 -9.37 0.30 -4.78
C ALA A 19 -7.90 0.40 -5.24
N THR A 20 -7.43 -0.56 -6.04
CA THR A 20 -6.08 -0.54 -6.62
C THR A 20 -5.92 0.60 -7.60
N VAL A 21 -6.90 0.80 -8.49
CA VAL A 21 -6.90 1.90 -9.45
C VAL A 21 -6.95 3.26 -8.74
N ASP A 22 -7.80 3.41 -7.73
CA ASP A 22 -7.89 4.62 -6.91
C ASP A 22 -6.58 4.92 -6.16
N PHE A 23 -5.92 3.89 -5.63
CA PHE A 23 -4.60 4.02 -5.01
C PHE A 23 -3.56 4.55 -6.00
N MET A 24 -3.46 3.93 -7.18
CA MET A 24 -2.51 4.36 -8.22
C MET A 24 -2.77 5.80 -8.67
N ALA A 25 -4.04 6.16 -8.90
CA ALA A 25 -4.41 7.52 -9.28
C ALA A 25 -4.02 8.55 -8.21
N LYS A 26 -4.17 8.20 -6.93
CA LYS A 26 -3.77 9.06 -5.81
C LYS A 26 -2.26 9.19 -5.70
N VAL A 27 -1.49 8.11 -5.89
CA VAL A 27 -0.02 8.18 -5.94
C VAL A 27 0.42 9.17 -7.01
N ILE A 28 -0.13 9.06 -8.22
CA ILE A 28 0.19 9.97 -9.33
C ILE A 28 -0.17 11.40 -8.97
N ALA A 29 -1.40 11.64 -8.49
CA ALA A 29 -1.89 12.98 -8.19
C ALA A 29 -1.15 13.68 -7.05
N MET A 30 -0.56 12.91 -6.13
CA MET A 30 0.16 13.44 -4.95
C MET A 30 1.67 13.50 -5.15
N THR A 31 2.19 12.93 -6.24
CA THR A 31 3.59 13.08 -6.61
C THR A 31 3.79 14.44 -7.28
N ASP A 32 4.55 15.32 -6.62
CA ASP A 32 4.94 16.58 -7.22
C ASP A 32 6.06 16.30 -8.25
N SER A 33 5.68 16.22 -9.50
CA SER A 33 6.57 15.82 -10.59
C SER A 33 6.58 16.86 -11.68
N GLY A 34 7.77 17.24 -12.15
CA GLY A 34 7.94 18.12 -13.31
C GLY A 34 7.91 17.38 -14.64
N THR A 35 8.21 16.09 -14.64
CA THR A 35 8.25 15.23 -15.82
C THR A 35 7.72 13.83 -15.49
N ASP A 36 7.37 13.04 -16.50
CA ASP A 36 6.92 11.65 -16.33
C ASP A 36 7.96 10.80 -15.59
N GLN A 37 9.24 11.09 -15.79
CA GLN A 37 10.35 10.36 -15.17
C GLN A 37 10.49 10.61 -13.68
N ASP A 38 9.84 11.64 -13.14
CA ASP A 38 9.87 11.99 -11.72
C ASP A 38 8.76 11.28 -10.93
N HIS A 39 7.87 10.56 -11.59
CA HIS A 39 6.83 9.79 -10.93
C HIS A 39 7.35 8.52 -10.24
N VAL A 40 6.59 8.05 -9.24
CA VAL A 40 6.88 6.81 -8.50
C VAL A 40 6.83 5.60 -9.43
N HIS A 41 7.89 4.81 -9.45
CA HIS A 41 7.88 3.53 -10.15
C HIS A 41 7.05 2.51 -9.34
N MET A 42 5.95 2.01 -9.92
CA MET A 42 5.05 1.04 -9.31
C MET A 42 5.07 -0.27 -10.08
N LEU A 43 5.35 -1.38 -9.40
CA LEU A 43 5.09 -2.73 -9.86
C LEU A 43 3.76 -3.17 -9.25
N VAL A 44 2.76 -3.44 -10.08
CA VAL A 44 1.38 -3.70 -9.61
C VAL A 44 0.97 -5.12 -9.97
N ASP A 45 0.73 -5.93 -8.95
CA ASP A 45 0.05 -7.21 -9.10
C ASP A 45 -1.43 -7.04 -8.71
N GLN A 46 -2.28 -6.83 -9.72
CA GLN A 46 -3.72 -6.73 -9.53
C GLN A 46 -4.36 -8.10 -9.69
N ASN A 47 -4.38 -8.88 -8.61
CA ASN A 47 -4.90 -10.24 -8.61
C ASN A 47 -6.31 -10.34 -7.98
N PRO A 48 -7.38 -10.36 -8.78
CA PRO A 48 -8.74 -10.50 -8.26
C PRO A 48 -9.09 -11.94 -7.84
N THR A 49 -8.21 -12.91 -8.08
CA THR A 49 -8.45 -14.33 -7.77
C THR A 49 -8.01 -14.71 -6.36
N VAL A 50 -7.41 -13.78 -5.59
CA VAL A 50 -7.14 -13.99 -4.16
C VAL A 50 -8.44 -14.39 -3.46
N PRO A 51 -8.47 -15.51 -2.70
CA PRO A 51 -9.67 -16.02 -2.06
C PRO A 51 -10.37 -14.99 -1.14
N ASP A 52 -11.63 -15.24 -0.80
CA ASP A 52 -12.39 -14.32 0.05
C ASP A 52 -11.74 -14.18 1.45
N ARG A 53 -11.29 -12.96 1.76
CA ARG A 53 -10.58 -12.63 3.01
C ARG A 53 -11.45 -12.79 4.25
N GLN A 54 -12.75 -12.47 4.13
CA GLN A 54 -13.68 -12.59 5.25
C GLN A 54 -14.01 -14.05 5.53
N ALA A 55 -14.19 -14.86 4.49
CA ALA A 55 -14.37 -16.29 4.63
C ALA A 55 -13.13 -16.94 5.26
N ALA A 56 -11.94 -16.60 4.79
CA ALA A 56 -10.69 -17.11 5.34
C ALA A 56 -10.50 -16.76 6.83
N ILE A 57 -10.83 -15.55 7.24
CA ILE A 57 -10.78 -15.13 8.66
C ILE A 57 -11.79 -15.91 9.49
N ARG A 58 -13.03 -16.03 9.01
CA ARG A 58 -14.08 -16.76 9.74
C ARG A 58 -13.80 -18.24 9.91
N ASP A 59 -13.26 -18.85 8.86
CA ASP A 59 -13.12 -20.31 8.76
C ASP A 59 -11.68 -20.79 9.07
N GLY A 60 -10.76 -19.85 9.37
CA GLY A 60 -9.36 -20.15 9.72
C GLY A 60 -8.54 -20.72 8.56
N LEU A 61 -8.84 -20.30 7.33
CA LEU A 61 -8.16 -20.80 6.13
C LEU A 61 -6.84 -20.06 5.87
N THR A 62 -5.86 -20.76 5.29
CA THR A 62 -4.53 -20.20 5.00
C THR A 62 -4.34 -19.81 3.53
N ASP A 63 -5.28 -20.14 2.67
CA ASP A 63 -5.23 -19.93 1.23
C ASP A 63 -5.01 -18.46 0.82
N VAL A 64 -5.59 -17.52 1.56
CA VAL A 64 -5.35 -16.08 1.37
C VAL A 64 -3.89 -15.71 1.66
N SER A 65 -3.34 -16.21 2.78
CA SER A 65 -1.93 -15.96 3.14
C SER A 65 -0.97 -16.55 2.12
N ASP A 66 -1.31 -17.69 1.55
CA ASP A 66 -0.49 -18.34 0.53
C ASP A 66 -0.50 -17.53 -0.76
N ALA A 67 -1.67 -17.14 -1.26
CA ALA A 67 -1.81 -16.31 -2.45
C ALA A 67 -1.12 -14.95 -2.31
N LEU A 68 -1.33 -14.25 -1.19
CA LEU A 68 -0.65 -12.97 -0.92
C LEU A 68 0.87 -13.13 -0.79
N GLY A 69 1.34 -14.24 -0.20
CA GLY A 69 2.75 -14.53 -0.10
C GLY A 69 3.42 -14.79 -1.46
N GLU A 70 2.70 -15.41 -2.40
CA GLU A 70 3.17 -15.57 -3.78
C GLU A 70 3.25 -14.23 -4.51
N MET A 71 2.23 -13.39 -4.39
CA MET A 71 2.25 -12.03 -4.94
C MET A 71 3.42 -11.21 -4.37
N ALA A 72 3.63 -11.25 -3.06
CA ALA A 72 4.71 -10.52 -2.40
C ALA A 72 6.09 -10.93 -2.93
N ARG A 73 6.34 -12.25 -3.05
CA ARG A 73 7.59 -12.77 -3.62
C ARG A 73 7.75 -12.39 -5.08
N GLY A 74 6.68 -12.48 -5.87
CA GLY A 74 6.72 -12.08 -7.28
C GLY A 74 7.10 -10.62 -7.47
N LEU A 75 6.59 -9.72 -6.63
CA LEU A 75 6.94 -8.30 -6.66
C LEU A 75 8.38 -8.05 -6.15
N GLU A 76 8.83 -8.75 -5.11
CA GLU A 76 10.22 -8.71 -4.65
C GLU A 76 11.18 -9.17 -5.74
N ASP A 77 10.89 -10.31 -6.39
CA ASP A 77 11.71 -10.85 -7.48
C ASP A 77 11.71 -9.94 -8.72
N ALA A 78 10.63 -9.19 -8.94
CA ALA A 78 10.54 -8.17 -9.99
C ALA A 78 11.30 -6.87 -9.67
N GLY A 79 11.85 -6.74 -8.47
CA GLY A 79 12.69 -5.61 -8.08
C GLY A 79 11.98 -4.53 -7.28
N ALA A 80 10.87 -4.84 -6.60
CA ALA A 80 10.30 -3.93 -5.63
C ALA A 80 11.22 -3.78 -4.40
N ASP A 81 11.33 -2.56 -3.86
CA ASP A 81 12.10 -2.26 -2.65
C ASP A 81 11.27 -2.35 -1.38
N PHE A 82 9.96 -2.16 -1.50
CA PHE A 82 8.99 -2.30 -0.42
C PHE A 82 7.60 -2.61 -0.98
N LEU A 83 6.70 -3.07 -0.13
CA LEU A 83 5.38 -3.54 -0.50
C LEU A 83 4.27 -2.73 0.14
N VAL A 84 3.17 -2.55 -0.59
CA VAL A 84 1.91 -1.98 -0.10
C VAL A 84 0.78 -2.95 -0.39
N LEU A 85 -0.02 -3.25 0.62
CA LEU A 85 -1.20 -4.10 0.51
C LEU A 85 -2.47 -3.24 0.44
N VAL A 86 -3.05 -3.12 -0.75
CA VAL A 86 -4.22 -2.24 -1.00
C VAL A 86 -5.52 -2.95 -0.64
N CYS A 87 -5.63 -3.39 0.61
CA CYS A 87 -6.82 -4.04 1.14
C CYS A 87 -6.81 -4.02 2.68
N ASN A 88 -7.72 -3.28 3.32
CA ASN A 88 -7.79 -3.23 4.79
C ASN A 88 -8.00 -4.60 5.42
N THR A 89 -8.94 -5.40 4.91
CA THR A 89 -9.26 -6.72 5.48
C THR A 89 -8.06 -7.68 5.40
N ALA A 90 -7.27 -7.59 4.34
CA ALA A 90 -6.11 -8.46 4.15
C ALA A 90 -4.95 -8.16 5.14
N HIS A 91 -4.96 -7.01 5.82
CA HIS A 91 -3.95 -6.68 6.85
C HIS A 91 -3.95 -7.64 8.04
N VAL A 92 -5.04 -8.39 8.28
CA VAL A 92 -5.07 -9.48 9.28
C VAL A 92 -3.99 -10.54 8.99
N PHE A 93 -3.59 -10.71 7.75
CA PHE A 93 -2.60 -11.68 7.32
C PHE A 93 -1.17 -11.12 7.26
N LEU A 94 -0.98 -9.83 7.54
CA LEU A 94 0.29 -9.12 7.32
C LEU A 94 1.46 -9.72 8.10
N ASP A 95 1.23 -10.13 9.36
CA ASP A 95 2.28 -10.76 10.18
C ASP A 95 2.83 -12.04 9.53
N GLY A 96 1.96 -12.84 8.92
CA GLY A 96 2.37 -14.05 8.18
C GLY A 96 3.11 -13.72 6.88
N LEU A 97 2.85 -12.56 6.29
CA LEU A 97 3.50 -12.12 5.05
C LEU A 97 4.92 -11.62 5.29
N HIS A 98 5.20 -11.01 6.43
CA HIS A 98 6.56 -10.60 6.81
C HIS A 98 7.56 -11.76 6.83
N ALA A 99 7.09 -12.99 7.10
CA ALA A 99 7.93 -14.18 7.06
C ALA A 99 8.18 -14.71 5.64
N ARG A 100 7.49 -14.20 4.63
CA ARG A 100 7.51 -14.71 3.25
C ARG A 100 8.27 -13.83 2.27
N THR A 101 8.68 -12.64 2.68
CA THR A 101 9.46 -11.69 1.88
C THR A 101 10.54 -11.04 2.75
N ARG A 102 11.61 -10.55 2.13
CA ARG A 102 12.73 -9.86 2.79
C ARG A 102 12.54 -8.33 2.78
N ILE A 103 11.68 -7.83 1.89
CA ILE A 103 11.43 -6.40 1.76
C ILE A 103 10.28 -5.96 2.69
N PRO A 104 10.30 -4.73 3.20
CA PRO A 104 9.32 -4.27 4.16
C PRO A 104 7.93 -4.04 3.54
N PHE A 105 6.90 -4.26 4.34
CA PHE A 105 5.56 -3.76 4.06
C PHE A 105 5.35 -2.40 4.69
N VAL A 106 4.66 -1.52 3.98
CA VAL A 106 4.08 -0.30 4.54
C VAL A 106 2.60 -0.56 4.79
N SER A 107 2.22 -0.49 6.06
CA SER A 107 0.85 -0.75 6.50
C SER A 107 -0.03 0.48 6.32
N ILE A 108 -1.06 0.37 5.48
CA ILE A 108 -2.04 1.46 5.32
C ILE A 108 -2.84 1.72 6.61
N ILE A 109 -2.93 0.75 7.51
CA ILE A 109 -3.59 0.92 8.81
C ILE A 109 -2.72 1.78 9.73
N GLU A 110 -1.43 1.45 9.87
CA GLU A 110 -0.49 2.21 10.70
C GLU A 110 -0.34 3.65 10.18
N GLU A 111 -0.23 3.82 8.86
CA GLU A 111 -0.16 5.13 8.25
C GLU A 111 -1.44 5.95 8.46
N SER A 112 -2.61 5.30 8.44
CA SER A 112 -3.88 5.97 8.74
C SER A 112 -3.97 6.39 10.20
N VAL A 113 -3.55 5.54 11.13
CA VAL A 113 -3.51 5.86 12.57
C VAL A 113 -2.56 7.02 12.82
N SER A 114 -1.34 6.96 12.28
CA SER A 114 -0.36 8.03 12.41
C SER A 114 -0.86 9.37 11.84
N ALA A 115 -1.58 9.33 10.71
CA ALA A 115 -2.17 10.53 10.12
C ALA A 115 -3.29 11.13 11.00
N ILE A 116 -4.03 10.30 11.74
CA ILE A 116 -5.06 10.76 12.68
C ILE A 116 -4.42 11.40 13.90
N ASP A 117 -3.34 10.83 14.43
CA ASP A 117 -2.62 11.36 15.58
C ASP A 117 -2.03 12.76 15.29
N ASP A 118 -1.62 13.01 14.05
CA ASP A 118 -1.11 14.31 13.60
C ASP A 118 -2.21 15.40 13.51
N LEU A 119 -3.50 15.04 13.55
CA LEU A 119 -4.61 15.98 13.35
C LEU A 119 -5.10 16.66 14.64
N ASP A 120 -4.46 16.46 15.79
CA ASP A 120 -4.86 17.04 17.10
C ASP A 120 -6.37 16.97 17.34
N LEU A 121 -6.95 15.78 17.17
CA LEU A 121 -8.38 15.56 17.30
C LEU A 121 -8.76 15.48 18.79
N THR A 122 -9.39 16.51 19.31
CA THR A 122 -9.94 16.55 20.68
C THR A 122 -11.15 15.63 20.89
N ARG A 123 -11.54 14.88 19.89
CA ARG A 123 -12.66 13.93 19.93
C ARG A 123 -12.21 12.55 19.46
N THR A 124 -12.56 11.53 20.23
CA THR A 124 -12.33 10.13 19.84
C THR A 124 -13.08 9.80 18.57
N VAL A 125 -12.36 9.57 17.48
CA VAL A 125 -12.91 9.05 16.24
C VAL A 125 -12.83 7.53 16.29
N ARG A 126 -13.98 6.86 16.28
CA ARG A 126 -14.00 5.42 16.02
C ARG A 126 -13.76 5.21 14.52
N VAL A 127 -12.60 4.71 14.19
CA VAL A 127 -12.33 4.21 12.84
C VAL A 127 -13.07 2.88 12.69
N CYS A 128 -14.32 2.94 12.30
CA CYS A 128 -15.00 1.77 11.78
C CYS A 128 -14.45 1.52 10.38
N GLY A 129 -13.80 0.40 10.16
CA GLY A 129 -13.41 -0.06 8.83
C GLY A 129 -14.67 -0.26 7.97
N VAL A 130 -15.08 0.77 7.27
CA VAL A 130 -16.12 0.69 6.26
C VAL A 130 -15.45 0.70 4.92
N ALA A 131 -15.46 -0.43 4.27
CA ALA A 131 -15.34 -0.50 2.83
C ALA A 131 -16.50 0.29 2.23
N GLY A 132 -16.29 1.49 1.78
CA GLY A 132 -17.36 2.20 1.12
C GLY A 132 -17.18 3.70 1.01
N ARG A 133 -16.83 4.10 -0.19
CA ARG A 133 -17.19 5.38 -0.83
C ARG A 133 -17.04 6.67 -0.03
N ARG A 134 -16.11 7.44 -0.50
CA ARG A 134 -15.98 8.90 -0.43
C ARG A 134 -15.09 9.49 0.68
N HIS A 135 -14.05 10.13 0.17
CA HIS A 135 -13.26 11.23 0.76
C HIS A 135 -12.49 10.88 2.05
N SER A 136 -11.30 10.62 1.84
CA SER A 136 -10.38 9.91 2.65
C SER A 136 -9.23 10.79 3.14
N SER A 137 -8.93 10.60 4.38
CA SER A 137 -7.65 10.89 5.02
C SER A 137 -6.45 10.07 4.46
N ALA A 138 -6.67 9.28 3.41
CA ALA A 138 -5.62 8.51 2.73
C ALA A 138 -4.49 9.37 2.15
N SER A 139 -4.73 10.67 1.96
CA SER A 139 -3.73 11.61 1.45
C SER A 139 -2.51 11.76 2.35
N SER A 140 -2.70 11.77 3.69
CA SER A 140 -1.58 11.93 4.64
C SER A 140 -0.74 10.66 4.75
N GLY A 141 -1.36 9.49 4.75
CA GLY A 141 -0.65 8.22 4.78
C GLY A 141 0.18 8.01 3.52
N LEU A 142 -0.36 8.38 2.37
CA LEU A 142 0.36 8.29 1.11
C LEU A 142 1.57 9.24 1.04
N LEU A 143 1.45 10.46 1.59
CA LEU A 143 2.58 11.39 1.72
C LEU A 143 3.69 10.82 2.64
N LYS A 144 3.33 10.11 3.72
CA LYS A 144 4.30 9.43 4.57
C LYS A 144 4.94 8.24 3.88
N LEU A 145 4.17 7.49 3.08
CA LEU A 145 4.67 6.44 2.20
C LEU A 145 5.75 6.96 1.24
N LEU A 146 5.48 8.08 0.58
CA LEU A 146 6.43 8.72 -0.32
C LEU A 146 7.68 9.22 0.42
N ARG A 147 7.53 9.73 1.65
CA ARG A 147 8.65 10.16 2.50
C ARG A 147 9.46 8.97 3.04
N ALA A 148 8.81 7.89 3.46
CA ALA A 148 9.49 6.67 3.92
C ALA A 148 10.30 6.00 2.82
N ALA A 149 9.95 6.24 1.56
CA ALA A 149 10.69 5.79 0.39
C ALA A 149 11.86 6.73 -0.01
N ASP A 150 12.23 7.71 0.85
CA ASP A 150 13.21 8.76 0.53
C ASP A 150 12.87 9.54 -0.77
N TRP A 151 11.56 9.57 -1.12
CA TRP A 151 11.10 10.33 -2.25
C TRP A 151 11.13 11.83 -1.92
N THR A 152 12.29 12.44 -2.06
CA THR A 152 12.43 13.89 -1.98
C THR A 152 12.00 14.48 -3.31
N THR A 153 10.96 15.32 -3.30
CA THR A 153 10.64 16.16 -4.46
C THR A 153 11.89 16.97 -4.84
N PRO A 154 12.29 16.97 -6.11
CA PRO A 154 13.35 17.85 -6.57
C PRO A 154 12.97 19.29 -6.22
N THR A 155 13.86 20.02 -5.56
CA THR A 155 13.66 21.46 -5.33
C THR A 155 13.60 22.14 -6.71
N PRO A 156 12.55 22.94 -7.00
CA PRO A 156 12.50 23.68 -8.24
C PRO A 156 13.68 24.66 -8.30
N HIS A 157 14.43 24.61 -9.39
CA HIS A 157 15.46 25.59 -9.73
C HIS A 157 14.83 26.86 -10.28
#